data_74524a652c23edc62ea7f1a8477104a3
#
_entry.id   74524a652c23edc62ea7f1a8477104a3
#
_cell.length_a   1.000
_cell.length_b   1.000
_cell.length_c   1.000
_cell.angle_alpha   90.00
_cell.angle_beta   90.00
_cell.angle_gamma   90.00
#
_symmetry.space_group_name_H-M   'P 1'
#
loop_
_entity.id
_entity.type
_entity.pdbx_description
1 polymer ?
#
loop_
_entity_poly.entity_id
_entity_poly.type
_entity_poly.pdbx_seq_one_letter_code
_entity_poly.pdbx_strand_id
1 'polypeptide(L)'
;MNKNLLILGAGLCGMSAREIARHIGCFEKINFLDDNITEMPDGTKILGTLNDFENFANEYSNIFVAIANPKIKLNLLNKIKETTPYRIVTLISPNAYISPSAQIMQGSMIEAMAVINTGSVISTGCIIGAGSIVNHSSMCCDGVHMECHATVADNTLVPAGTEIKSGEIFKRNTIEVGDLFFDSEKSPGNANSAKEPHGPLPVNGLDYCFEDGM
;
A
#
# COMPACT_ATOMS: atom_id res chain seq x y z
N MET A 1 -20.62 -7.05 -1.61
CA MET A 1 -19.68 -6.23 -2.45
C MET A 1 -19.17 -7.10 -3.58
N ASN A 2 -18.96 -6.54 -4.79
CA ASN A 2 -18.32 -7.30 -5.85
C ASN A 2 -16.80 -7.45 -5.59
N LYS A 3 -16.16 -8.39 -6.31
CA LYS A 3 -14.73 -8.66 -6.17
C LYS A 3 -13.88 -7.97 -7.25
N ASN A 4 -14.40 -6.88 -7.84
CA ASN A 4 -13.70 -6.16 -8.89
C ASN A 4 -12.71 -5.17 -8.29
N LEU A 5 -11.51 -5.08 -8.88
CA LEU A 5 -10.43 -4.19 -8.51
C LEU A 5 -10.16 -3.17 -9.62
N LEU A 6 -10.20 -1.90 -9.29
CA LEU A 6 -9.77 -0.79 -10.15
C LEU A 6 -8.37 -0.34 -9.71
N ILE A 7 -7.42 -0.32 -10.65
CA ILE A 7 -6.05 0.12 -10.39
C ILE A 7 -5.86 1.48 -11.04
N LEU A 8 -5.44 2.48 -10.27
CA LEU A 8 -5.07 3.80 -10.75
C LEU A 8 -3.57 3.84 -11.06
N GLY A 9 -3.23 3.96 -12.33
CA GLY A 9 -1.88 3.88 -12.88
C GLY A 9 -1.62 2.53 -13.55
N ALA A 10 -1.26 2.56 -14.85
CA ALA A 10 -1.00 1.40 -15.70
C ALA A 10 0.49 1.23 -16.05
N GLY A 11 1.37 2.01 -15.43
CA GLY A 11 2.83 1.87 -15.55
C GLY A 11 3.38 0.64 -14.84
N LEU A 12 4.70 0.59 -14.60
CA LEU A 12 5.37 -0.57 -13.98
C LEU A 12 4.76 -0.95 -12.62
N CYS A 13 4.48 0.04 -11.76
CA CYS A 13 3.80 -0.23 -10.48
C CYS A 13 2.40 -0.83 -10.66
N GLY A 14 1.65 -0.39 -11.68
CA GLY A 14 0.34 -0.94 -12.01
C GLY A 14 0.42 -2.38 -12.52
N MET A 15 1.43 -2.69 -13.31
CA MET A 15 1.69 -4.06 -13.77
C MET A 15 2.02 -4.98 -12.59
N SER A 16 2.93 -4.58 -11.70
CA SER A 16 3.25 -5.32 -10.46
C SER A 16 2.01 -5.51 -9.59
N ALA A 17 1.23 -4.46 -9.39
CA ALA A 17 -0.01 -4.51 -8.59
C ALA A 17 -1.01 -5.53 -9.16
N ARG A 18 -1.20 -5.55 -10.49
CA ARG A 18 -2.07 -6.53 -11.16
C ARG A 18 -1.58 -7.97 -10.98
N GLU A 19 -0.27 -8.20 -11.12
CA GLU A 19 0.30 -9.53 -10.97
C GLU A 19 0.16 -10.05 -9.54
N ILE A 20 0.40 -9.20 -8.55
CA ILE A 20 0.17 -9.52 -7.14
C ILE A 20 -1.32 -9.83 -6.92
N ALA A 21 -2.23 -8.98 -7.40
CA ALA A 21 -3.66 -9.17 -7.28
C ALA A 21 -4.15 -10.48 -7.93
N ARG A 22 -3.61 -10.84 -9.10
CA ARG A 22 -3.86 -12.13 -9.75
C ARG A 22 -3.31 -13.31 -8.95
N HIS A 23 -2.14 -13.16 -8.36
CA HIS A 23 -1.51 -14.22 -7.55
C HIS A 23 -2.28 -14.44 -6.23
N ILE A 24 -2.81 -13.39 -5.61
CA ILE A 24 -3.72 -13.48 -4.45
C ILE A 24 -4.99 -14.25 -4.83
N GLY A 25 -5.51 -14.07 -6.06
CA GLY A 25 -6.60 -14.85 -6.62
C GLY A 25 -8.02 -14.51 -6.11
N CYS A 26 -8.17 -13.40 -5.38
CA CYS A 26 -9.47 -13.03 -4.80
C CYS A 26 -10.29 -12.03 -5.63
N PHE A 27 -9.69 -11.43 -6.66
CA PHE A 27 -10.36 -10.46 -7.54
C PHE A 27 -10.87 -11.13 -8.82
N GLU A 28 -12.13 -10.85 -9.18
CA GLU A 28 -12.78 -11.42 -10.38
C GLU A 28 -12.44 -10.62 -11.64
N LYS A 29 -12.41 -9.29 -11.51
CA LYS A 29 -12.11 -8.36 -12.60
C LYS A 29 -11.07 -7.35 -12.15
N ILE A 30 -10.06 -7.10 -12.97
CA ILE A 30 -9.00 -6.13 -12.71
C ILE A 30 -8.84 -5.24 -13.93
N ASN A 31 -9.12 -3.94 -13.79
CA ASN A 31 -8.96 -2.96 -14.84
C ASN A 31 -8.18 -1.74 -14.34
N PHE A 32 -7.88 -0.81 -15.27
CA PHE A 32 -7.01 0.32 -15.02
C PHE A 32 -7.61 1.63 -15.45
N LEU A 33 -7.19 2.70 -14.76
CA LEU A 33 -7.27 4.07 -15.21
C LEU A 33 -5.86 4.65 -15.32
N ASP A 34 -5.57 5.41 -16.38
CA ASP A 34 -4.27 6.07 -16.58
C ASP A 34 -4.43 7.27 -17.49
N ASP A 35 -3.65 8.34 -17.26
CA ASP A 35 -3.74 9.56 -18.05
C ASP A 35 -2.98 9.48 -19.38
N ASN A 36 -2.02 8.56 -19.51
CA ASN A 36 -1.08 8.50 -20.64
C ASN A 36 -1.11 7.17 -21.40
N ILE A 37 -1.40 6.07 -20.69
CA ILE A 37 -1.44 4.72 -21.27
C ILE A 37 -2.88 4.42 -21.66
N THR A 38 -3.09 3.95 -22.88
CA THR A 38 -4.42 3.60 -23.39
C THR A 38 -4.69 2.10 -23.47
N GLU A 39 -3.63 1.30 -23.46
CA GLU A 39 -3.70 -0.17 -23.53
C GLU A 39 -2.49 -0.79 -22.84
N MET A 40 -2.71 -1.89 -22.13
CA MET A 40 -1.66 -2.68 -21.51
C MET A 40 -0.97 -3.59 -22.54
N PRO A 41 0.27 -4.08 -22.29
CA PRO A 41 0.98 -4.96 -23.21
C PRO A 41 0.23 -6.25 -23.58
N ASP A 42 -0.70 -6.70 -22.75
CA ASP A 42 -1.53 -7.88 -23.00
C ASP A 42 -2.86 -7.58 -23.71
N GLY A 43 -3.03 -6.36 -24.22
CA GLY A 43 -4.26 -5.93 -24.89
C GLY A 43 -5.38 -5.47 -23.94
N THR A 44 -5.17 -5.44 -22.64
CA THR A 44 -6.16 -4.90 -21.69
C THR A 44 -6.30 -3.39 -21.90
N LYS A 45 -7.49 -2.93 -22.29
CA LYS A 45 -7.78 -1.50 -22.50
C LYS A 45 -7.90 -0.78 -21.15
N ILE A 46 -7.41 0.45 -21.14
CA ILE A 46 -7.60 1.39 -20.04
C ILE A 46 -9.00 1.98 -20.14
N LEU A 47 -9.71 2.08 -19.01
CA LEU A 47 -11.11 2.49 -18.99
C LEU A 47 -11.32 4.01 -19.01
N GLY A 48 -10.29 4.80 -18.70
CA GLY A 48 -10.35 6.25 -18.65
C GLY A 48 -9.13 6.86 -17.96
N THR A 49 -9.23 8.11 -17.57
CA THR A 49 -8.19 8.87 -16.87
C THR A 49 -8.20 8.60 -15.36
N LEU A 50 -7.14 9.01 -14.66
CA LEU A 50 -7.07 8.87 -13.20
C LEU A 50 -8.24 9.57 -12.48
N ASN A 51 -8.77 10.67 -13.04
CA ASN A 51 -9.88 11.40 -12.43
C ASN A 51 -11.25 10.75 -12.62
N ASP A 52 -11.37 9.77 -13.50
CA ASP A 52 -12.64 9.11 -13.80
C ASP A 52 -13.03 8.05 -12.76
N PHE A 53 -12.22 7.79 -11.73
CA PHE A 53 -12.43 6.70 -10.77
C PHE A 53 -13.83 6.74 -10.10
N GLU A 54 -14.40 7.92 -9.86
CA GLU A 54 -15.71 8.08 -9.26
C GLU A 54 -16.83 7.46 -10.11
N ASN A 55 -16.69 7.47 -11.46
CA ASN A 55 -17.65 6.93 -12.40
C ASN A 55 -17.78 5.40 -12.33
N PHE A 56 -16.79 4.73 -11.76
CA PHE A 56 -16.72 3.26 -11.70
C PHE A 56 -17.11 2.68 -10.34
N ALA A 57 -17.52 3.48 -9.36
CA ALA A 57 -17.81 3.04 -8.00
C ALA A 57 -18.98 2.02 -7.91
N ASN A 58 -19.87 1.98 -8.89
CA ASN A 58 -20.93 0.99 -8.97
C ASN A 58 -20.46 -0.37 -9.53
N GLU A 59 -19.38 -0.38 -10.32
CA GLU A 59 -18.87 -1.58 -10.99
C GLU A 59 -17.70 -2.21 -10.23
N TYR A 60 -16.89 -1.41 -9.54
CA TYR A 60 -15.74 -1.84 -8.75
C TYR A 60 -15.95 -1.48 -7.30
N SER A 61 -15.75 -2.43 -6.38
CA SER A 61 -15.81 -2.18 -4.93
C SER A 61 -14.43 -1.93 -4.33
N ASN A 62 -13.37 -2.35 -5.02
CA ASN A 62 -12.00 -2.24 -4.53
C ASN A 62 -11.18 -1.33 -5.45
N ILE A 63 -10.27 -0.56 -4.84
CA ILE A 63 -9.39 0.34 -5.58
C ILE A 63 -7.96 0.26 -5.02
N PHE A 64 -6.97 0.38 -5.92
CA PHE A 64 -5.56 0.47 -5.58
C PHE A 64 -4.89 1.61 -6.36
N VAL A 65 -4.06 2.41 -5.70
CA VAL A 65 -3.32 3.52 -6.34
C VAL A 65 -1.88 3.09 -6.60
N ALA A 66 -1.59 2.76 -7.86
CA ALA A 66 -0.30 2.25 -8.34
C ALA A 66 0.59 3.37 -8.94
N ILE A 67 0.68 4.49 -8.25
CA ILE A 67 1.48 5.65 -8.64
C ILE A 67 2.75 5.70 -7.80
N ALA A 68 3.93 5.73 -8.43
CA ALA A 68 5.22 5.78 -7.73
C ALA A 68 5.42 7.11 -7.00
N ASN A 69 4.98 8.23 -7.58
CA ASN A 69 5.11 9.54 -6.96
C ASN A 69 4.27 9.62 -5.67
N PRO A 70 4.90 9.78 -4.48
CA PRO A 70 4.19 9.71 -3.20
C PRO A 70 3.18 10.84 -3.01
N LYS A 71 3.48 12.04 -3.49
CA LYS A 71 2.58 13.19 -3.35
C LYS A 71 1.30 13.00 -4.15
N ILE A 72 1.41 12.55 -5.40
CA ILE A 72 0.24 12.25 -6.25
C ILE A 72 -0.57 11.10 -5.64
N LYS A 73 0.11 10.03 -5.21
CA LYS A 73 -0.53 8.87 -4.58
C LYS A 73 -1.34 9.24 -3.35
N LEU A 74 -0.72 9.95 -2.39
CA LEU A 74 -1.39 10.32 -1.15
C LEU A 74 -2.57 11.27 -1.39
N ASN A 75 -2.46 12.20 -2.34
CA ASN A 75 -3.59 13.06 -2.73
C ASN A 75 -4.75 12.24 -3.31
N LEU A 76 -4.47 11.27 -4.18
CA LEU A 76 -5.50 10.38 -4.73
C LEU A 76 -6.14 9.51 -3.65
N LEU A 77 -5.34 8.93 -2.73
CA LEU A 77 -5.86 8.14 -1.62
C LEU A 77 -6.79 8.95 -0.72
N ASN A 78 -6.44 10.20 -0.42
CA ASN A 78 -7.30 11.09 0.36
C ASN A 78 -8.59 11.42 -0.39
N LYS A 79 -8.50 11.80 -1.68
CA LYS A 79 -9.68 12.08 -2.49
C LYS A 79 -10.62 10.88 -2.55
N ILE A 80 -10.09 9.67 -2.78
CA ILE A 80 -10.87 8.42 -2.81
C ILE A 80 -11.62 8.21 -1.50
N LYS A 81 -10.95 8.39 -0.35
CA LYS A 81 -11.57 8.25 0.98
C LYS A 81 -12.73 9.22 1.22
N GLU A 82 -12.60 10.45 0.72
CA GLU A 82 -13.57 11.51 0.94
C GLU A 82 -14.78 11.42 0.01
N THR A 83 -14.59 10.93 -1.24
CA THR A 83 -15.61 11.07 -2.28
C THR A 83 -16.28 9.77 -2.69
N THR A 84 -15.77 8.61 -2.27
CA THR A 84 -16.25 7.34 -2.77
C THR A 84 -16.39 6.25 -1.69
N PRO A 85 -17.22 5.23 -1.93
CA PRO A 85 -17.36 4.07 -1.05
C PRO A 85 -16.31 2.97 -1.32
N TYR A 86 -15.27 3.22 -2.10
CA TYR A 86 -14.26 2.21 -2.42
C TYR A 86 -13.56 1.67 -1.17
N ARG A 87 -13.33 0.37 -1.15
CA ARG A 87 -12.32 -0.23 -0.26
C ARG A 87 -10.94 -0.02 -0.87
N ILE A 88 -10.11 0.77 -0.22
CA ILE A 88 -8.69 0.92 -0.60
C ILE A 88 -7.98 -0.35 -0.14
N VAL A 89 -7.55 -1.18 -1.10
CA VAL A 89 -6.92 -2.47 -0.80
C VAL A 89 -5.41 -2.33 -0.60
N THR A 90 -4.86 -3.23 0.21
CA THR A 90 -3.43 -3.46 0.36
C THR A 90 -3.07 -4.71 -0.42
N LEU A 91 -2.03 -4.65 -1.24
CA LEU A 91 -1.58 -5.75 -2.07
C LEU A 91 -0.27 -6.32 -1.51
N ILE A 92 -0.31 -7.54 -0.99
CA ILE A 92 0.85 -8.22 -0.44
C ILE A 92 1.11 -9.48 -1.27
N SER A 93 2.31 -9.55 -1.84
CA SER A 93 2.73 -10.76 -2.56
C SER A 93 2.71 -11.97 -1.63
N PRO A 94 2.12 -13.10 -2.03
CA PRO A 94 2.20 -14.35 -1.26
C PRO A 94 3.64 -14.83 -0.99
N ASN A 95 4.60 -14.32 -1.76
CA ASN A 95 6.02 -14.62 -1.59
C ASN A 95 6.78 -13.60 -0.73
N ALA A 96 6.10 -12.63 -0.12
CA ALA A 96 6.69 -11.74 0.88
C ALA A 96 6.67 -12.40 2.27
N TYR A 97 7.66 -12.08 3.10
CA TYR A 97 7.62 -12.45 4.52
C TYR A 97 7.15 -11.28 5.36
N ILE A 98 6.09 -11.48 6.10
CA ILE A 98 5.55 -10.48 7.04
C ILE A 98 5.60 -11.08 8.44
N SER A 99 6.33 -10.44 9.35
CA SER A 99 6.35 -10.85 10.76
C SER A 99 4.94 -10.72 11.38
N PRO A 100 4.51 -11.65 12.24
CA PRO A 100 3.21 -11.58 12.90
C PRO A 100 2.94 -10.29 13.70
N SER A 101 3.99 -9.61 14.16
CA SER A 101 3.87 -8.34 14.89
C SER A 101 4.07 -7.10 14.02
N ALA A 102 4.31 -7.28 12.72
CA ALA A 102 4.38 -6.15 11.79
C ALA A 102 2.97 -5.62 11.47
N GLN A 103 2.88 -4.33 11.21
CA GLN A 103 1.63 -3.66 10.84
C GLN A 103 1.75 -3.08 9.44
N ILE A 104 0.75 -3.30 8.60
CA ILE A 104 0.71 -2.76 7.24
C ILE A 104 -0.61 -2.03 7.03
N MET A 105 -0.53 -0.73 6.74
CA MET A 105 -1.70 0.10 6.54
C MET A 105 -2.19 0.05 5.09
N GLN A 106 -3.43 0.51 4.91
CA GLN A 106 -4.15 0.47 3.63
C GLN A 106 -3.42 1.14 2.47
N GLY A 107 -3.68 0.65 1.26
CA GLY A 107 -3.15 1.20 0.02
C GLY A 107 -1.67 0.95 -0.21
N SER A 108 -1.03 0.13 0.64
CA SER A 108 0.37 -0.24 0.47
C SER A 108 0.54 -1.46 -0.44
N MET A 109 1.70 -1.57 -1.08
CA MET A 109 2.09 -2.72 -1.89
C MET A 109 3.39 -3.32 -1.35
N ILE A 110 3.37 -4.61 -1.10
CA ILE A 110 4.55 -5.38 -0.67
C ILE A 110 4.86 -6.40 -1.77
N GLU A 111 5.98 -6.23 -2.44
CA GLU A 111 6.36 -7.08 -3.56
C GLU A 111 7.00 -8.40 -3.13
N ALA A 112 7.25 -9.26 -4.10
CA ALA A 112 7.80 -10.60 -3.86
C ALA A 112 9.17 -10.55 -3.14
N MET A 113 9.41 -11.49 -2.24
CA MET A 113 10.66 -11.63 -1.47
C MET A 113 10.98 -10.43 -0.55
N ALA A 114 10.07 -9.45 -0.41
CA ALA A 114 10.23 -8.41 0.59
C ALA A 114 10.07 -9.00 2.00
N VAL A 115 10.83 -8.46 2.96
CA VAL A 115 10.85 -8.91 4.35
C VAL A 115 10.46 -7.74 5.26
N ILE A 116 9.35 -7.88 5.98
CA ILE A 116 8.90 -6.92 7.00
C ILE A 116 9.09 -7.58 8.36
N ASN A 117 10.11 -7.12 9.09
CA ASN A 117 10.51 -7.74 10.35
C ASN A 117 9.65 -7.33 11.55
N THR A 118 9.93 -7.97 12.69
CA THR A 118 9.22 -7.86 13.95
C THR A 118 9.04 -6.41 14.40
N GLY A 119 7.81 -6.04 14.74
CA GLY A 119 7.48 -4.72 15.28
C GLY A 119 7.60 -3.56 14.30
N SER A 120 7.75 -3.85 13.01
CA SER A 120 7.83 -2.80 11.99
C SER A 120 6.45 -2.33 11.56
N VAL A 121 6.37 -1.07 11.15
CA VAL A 121 5.14 -0.43 10.69
C VAL A 121 5.33 0.10 9.27
N ILE A 122 4.45 -0.32 8.37
CA ILE A 122 4.33 0.22 7.02
C ILE A 122 3.06 1.05 6.98
N SER A 123 3.21 2.37 6.91
CA SER A 123 2.09 3.30 6.89
C SER A 123 1.37 3.32 5.53
N THR A 124 0.36 4.20 5.41
CA THR A 124 -0.54 4.28 4.25
C THR A 124 0.21 4.53 2.93
N GLY A 125 -0.15 3.76 1.90
CA GLY A 125 0.29 4.03 0.54
C GLY A 125 1.76 3.78 0.25
N CYS A 126 2.46 2.99 1.08
CA CYS A 126 3.85 2.63 0.82
C CYS A 126 3.98 1.63 -0.33
N ILE A 127 5.12 1.65 -1.01
CA ILE A 127 5.56 0.60 -1.93
C ILE A 127 6.86 0.03 -1.40
N ILE A 128 6.88 -1.26 -1.12
CA ILE A 128 8.05 -1.99 -0.68
C ILE A 128 8.44 -2.95 -1.80
N GLY A 129 9.48 -2.58 -2.55
CA GLY A 129 9.93 -3.26 -3.76
C GLY A 129 10.46 -4.66 -3.50
N ALA A 130 10.59 -5.45 -4.55
CA ALA A 130 10.99 -6.84 -4.48
C ALA A 130 12.36 -7.02 -3.77
N GLY A 131 12.44 -7.99 -2.86
CA GLY A 131 13.65 -8.30 -2.10
C GLY A 131 14.09 -7.23 -1.11
N SER A 132 13.27 -6.19 -0.85
CA SER A 132 13.57 -5.15 0.13
C SER A 132 13.37 -5.63 1.56
N ILE A 133 14.09 -5.02 2.51
CA ILE A 133 14.04 -5.40 3.92
C ILE A 133 13.70 -4.18 4.78
N VAL A 134 12.64 -4.28 5.56
CA VAL A 134 12.37 -3.36 6.67
C VAL A 134 12.69 -4.08 7.97
N ASN A 135 13.80 -3.67 8.60
CA ASN A 135 14.28 -4.34 9.80
C ASN A 135 13.47 -3.99 11.06
N HIS A 136 13.81 -4.68 12.16
CA HIS A 136 13.08 -4.67 13.42
C HIS A 136 12.75 -3.27 13.94
N SER A 137 11.53 -3.10 14.46
CA SER A 137 11.10 -1.89 15.14
C SER A 137 11.29 -0.62 14.30
N SER A 138 11.13 -0.72 12.98
CA SER A 138 11.28 0.39 12.05
C SER A 138 9.94 0.83 11.50
N MET A 139 9.83 2.09 11.12
CA MET A 139 8.61 2.67 10.57
C MET A 139 8.86 3.34 9.22
N CYS A 140 8.14 2.89 8.20
CA CYS A 140 8.02 3.61 6.94
C CYS A 140 6.74 4.46 7.01
N CYS A 141 6.89 5.80 7.08
CA CYS A 141 5.76 6.72 7.09
C CYS A 141 5.02 6.73 5.74
N ASP A 142 3.91 7.47 5.68
CA ASP A 142 3.02 7.48 4.52
C ASP A 142 3.73 7.72 3.20
N GLY A 143 3.40 6.90 2.20
CA GLY A 143 3.89 7.05 0.83
C GLY A 143 5.37 6.73 0.62
N VAL A 144 6.07 6.13 1.57
CA VAL A 144 7.45 5.67 1.37
C VAL A 144 7.51 4.72 0.19
N HIS A 145 8.48 4.93 -0.70
CA HIS A 145 8.76 4.06 -1.82
C HIS A 145 10.17 3.47 -1.70
N MET A 146 10.27 2.19 -1.43
CA MET A 146 11.50 1.43 -1.47
C MET A 146 11.60 0.72 -2.83
N GLU A 147 12.66 1.02 -3.58
CA GLU A 147 12.98 0.27 -4.80
C GLU A 147 13.53 -1.12 -4.44
N CYS A 148 13.70 -2.00 -5.44
CA CYS A 148 14.13 -3.38 -5.23
C CYS A 148 15.43 -3.48 -4.41
N HIS A 149 15.48 -4.45 -3.49
CA HIS A 149 16.64 -4.71 -2.62
C HIS A 149 17.07 -3.54 -1.71
N ALA A 150 16.24 -2.52 -1.54
CA ALA A 150 16.48 -1.46 -0.56
C ALA A 150 16.32 -2.00 0.87
N THR A 151 17.05 -1.43 1.83
CA THR A 151 17.02 -1.87 3.22
C THR A 151 16.81 -0.69 4.16
N VAL A 152 15.85 -0.80 5.09
CA VAL A 152 15.71 0.07 6.25
C VAL A 152 16.37 -0.61 7.44
N ALA A 153 17.32 0.07 8.08
CA ALA A 153 18.03 -0.45 9.26
C ALA A 153 17.10 -0.54 10.48
N ASP A 154 17.53 -1.26 11.52
CA ASP A 154 16.76 -1.42 12.76
C ASP A 154 16.45 -0.07 13.41
N ASN A 155 15.32 0.00 14.12
CA ASN A 155 14.90 1.17 14.90
C ASN A 155 14.95 2.48 14.11
N THR A 156 14.54 2.44 12.85
CA THR A 156 14.67 3.57 11.92
C THR A 156 13.31 4.11 11.51
N LEU A 157 13.12 5.44 11.66
CA LEU A 157 11.99 6.15 11.10
C LEU A 157 12.34 6.66 9.70
N VAL A 158 11.60 6.20 8.69
CA VAL A 158 11.68 6.71 7.32
C VAL A 158 10.59 7.78 7.13
N PRO A 159 10.95 9.05 6.87
CA PRO A 159 9.98 10.12 6.71
C PRO A 159 9.01 9.89 5.54
N ALA A 160 7.81 10.48 5.65
CA ALA A 160 6.78 10.36 4.62
C ALA A 160 7.29 10.82 3.23
N GLY A 161 6.90 10.08 2.20
CA GLY A 161 7.25 10.36 0.82
C GLY A 161 8.72 10.16 0.46
N THR A 162 9.52 9.54 1.35
CA THR A 162 10.91 9.20 1.06
C THR A 162 10.98 8.12 -0.02
N GLU A 163 11.89 8.29 -0.96
CA GLU A 163 12.27 7.27 -1.94
C GLU A 163 13.64 6.71 -1.56
N ILE A 164 13.72 5.39 -1.38
CA ILE A 164 14.97 4.66 -1.08
C ILE A 164 15.33 3.87 -2.33
N LYS A 165 16.49 4.18 -2.91
CA LYS A 165 16.90 3.62 -4.19
C LYS A 165 17.33 2.16 -4.09
N SER A 166 17.33 1.48 -5.24
CA SER A 166 17.71 0.06 -5.33
C SER A 166 19.06 -0.22 -4.68
N GLY A 167 19.07 -1.17 -3.74
CA GLY A 167 20.26 -1.58 -2.98
C GLY A 167 20.72 -0.57 -1.93
N GLU A 168 20.02 0.56 -1.75
CA GLU A 168 20.37 1.56 -0.72
C GLU A 168 20.01 1.04 0.68
N ILE A 169 20.86 1.40 1.66
CA ILE A 169 20.60 1.15 3.08
C ILE A 169 20.27 2.48 3.77
N PHE A 170 19.02 2.63 4.18
CA PHE A 170 18.56 3.80 4.91
C PHE A 170 18.78 3.63 6.43
N LYS A 171 19.53 4.55 7.05
CA LYS A 171 19.95 4.50 8.47
C LYS A 171 19.84 5.88 9.15
N ARG A 172 18.68 6.52 9.05
CA ARG A 172 18.48 7.85 9.64
C ARG A 172 17.31 7.83 10.61
N ASN A 173 17.31 8.80 11.56
CA ASN A 173 16.20 9.03 12.49
C ASN A 173 15.88 7.78 13.34
N THR A 174 16.80 7.41 14.23
CA THR A 174 16.58 6.32 15.19
C THR A 174 15.36 6.61 16.07
N ILE A 175 14.49 5.63 16.22
CA ILE A 175 13.35 5.64 17.16
C ILE A 175 13.69 4.78 18.37
N GLU A 176 13.21 5.19 19.55
CA GLU A 176 13.30 4.34 20.72
C GLU A 176 12.19 3.28 20.65
N VAL A 177 12.51 2.04 21.05
CA VAL A 177 11.61 0.90 20.93
C VAL A 177 10.25 1.13 21.62
N GLY A 178 10.22 1.97 22.67
CA GLY A 178 8.99 2.37 23.35
C GLY A 178 8.01 3.19 22.52
N ASP A 179 8.50 3.92 21.53
CA ASP A 179 7.67 4.84 20.71
C ASP A 179 6.76 4.10 19.72
N LEU A 180 7.06 2.85 19.39
CA LEU A 180 6.30 2.07 18.41
C LEU A 180 5.17 1.23 19.00
N PHE A 181 5.24 0.89 20.30
CA PHE A 181 4.40 -0.18 20.81
C PHE A 181 3.28 0.27 21.76
N PHE A 182 3.30 1.49 22.30
CA PHE A 182 2.44 1.78 23.47
C PHE A 182 1.82 3.18 23.53
N ASP A 183 1.56 3.84 22.43
CA ASP A 183 0.76 5.07 22.55
C ASP A 183 -0.39 5.09 21.54
N SER A 184 -1.49 4.42 21.93
CA SER A 184 -2.80 4.66 21.32
C SER A 184 -3.31 6.11 21.56
N GLU A 185 -2.57 6.91 22.34
CA GLU A 185 -2.92 8.29 22.69
C GLU A 185 -1.99 9.37 22.11
N LYS A 186 -0.85 8.98 21.48
CA LYS A 186 0.07 9.96 20.84
C LYS A 186 0.24 9.70 19.36
N SER A 187 -0.79 10.01 18.58
CA SER A 187 -0.58 10.37 17.17
C SER A 187 0.21 11.66 17.10
N PRO A 188 1.27 11.78 16.26
CA PRO A 188 1.94 13.06 16.05
C PRO A 188 0.92 14.05 15.53
N GLY A 189 0.72 15.11 16.30
CA GLY A 189 -0.39 16.01 16.27
C GLY A 189 -0.81 16.47 14.90
N ASN A 190 -2.07 16.29 14.64
CA ASN A 190 -2.81 17.22 13.81
C ASN A 190 -4.18 17.51 14.43
N ALA A 191 -4.46 18.77 14.54
CA ALA A 191 -5.76 19.30 14.89
C ALA A 191 -6.78 19.03 13.76
N ASN A 192 -7.96 18.61 14.17
CA ASN A 192 -9.23 18.51 13.50
C ASN A 192 -9.69 17.14 12.99
N SER A 193 -10.55 16.59 13.82
CA SER A 193 -11.76 15.81 13.45
C SER A 193 -11.65 14.83 12.28
N ALA A 194 -11.34 13.58 12.56
CA ALA A 194 -11.84 12.47 11.75
C ALA A 194 -11.92 11.20 12.60
N LYS A 195 -13.00 10.49 12.38
CA LYS A 195 -13.40 9.22 12.98
C LYS A 195 -12.26 8.21 12.99
N GLU A 196 -12.28 7.33 14.00
CA GLU A 196 -11.29 6.30 14.30
C GLU A 196 -10.73 5.57 13.07
N PRO A 197 -9.40 5.37 12.99
CA PRO A 197 -8.82 4.50 11.98
C PRO A 197 -9.22 3.05 12.30
N HIS A 198 -9.65 2.33 11.29
CA HIS A 198 -9.85 0.89 11.37
C HIS A 198 -8.55 0.24 11.87
N GLY A 199 -8.64 -0.63 12.88
CA GLY A 199 -7.51 -1.31 13.50
C GLY A 199 -6.59 -2.06 12.53
N PRO A 200 -5.42 -2.51 12.99
CA PRO A 200 -4.45 -3.21 12.15
C PRO A 200 -5.09 -4.46 11.52
N LEU A 201 -4.83 -4.66 10.22
CA LEU A 201 -5.29 -5.84 9.50
C LEU A 201 -4.57 -7.09 10.03
N PRO A 202 -5.26 -8.23 10.20
CA PRO A 202 -4.63 -9.47 10.64
C PRO A 202 -3.60 -9.99 9.64
N VAL A 203 -2.50 -10.52 10.14
CA VAL A 203 -1.28 -10.87 9.40
C VAL A 203 -1.31 -12.31 8.85
N ASN A 204 -2.43 -12.83 8.41
CA ASN A 204 -2.49 -14.15 7.76
C ASN A 204 -2.95 -14.00 6.31
N GLY A 205 -2.08 -14.37 5.38
CA GLY A 205 -2.14 -14.09 3.94
C GLY A 205 -3.37 -14.57 3.16
N LEU A 206 -4.46 -14.96 3.82
CA LEU A 206 -5.75 -15.32 3.22
C LEU A 206 -6.86 -14.31 3.57
N ASP A 207 -6.68 -13.45 4.57
CA ASP A 207 -7.74 -12.56 5.07
C ASP A 207 -7.72 -11.16 4.44
N TYR A 208 -6.76 -10.86 3.57
CA TYR A 208 -6.60 -9.54 2.96
C TYR A 208 -7.72 -9.13 2.00
N CYS A 209 -8.54 -10.08 1.59
CA CYS A 209 -9.58 -9.81 0.61
C CYS A 209 -10.99 -9.71 1.19
N PHE A 210 -11.30 -10.40 2.30
CA PHE A 210 -12.67 -10.48 2.79
C PHE A 210 -12.73 -10.77 4.29
N GLU A 211 -12.95 -9.76 5.12
CA GLU A 211 -13.72 -9.90 6.33
C GLU A 211 -15.19 -9.63 5.97
N ASP A 212 -15.89 -10.61 5.48
CA ASP A 212 -17.34 -10.64 5.59
C ASP A 212 -17.68 -11.45 6.82
N GLY A 213 -18.16 -10.74 7.85
CA GLY A 213 -18.73 -11.34 9.02
C GLY A 213 -19.85 -12.32 8.62
N MET A 214 -19.80 -13.49 9.21
CA MET A 214 -21.00 -14.28 9.50
C MET A 214 -21.72 -13.68 10.70
#